data_6ef11e600bf0d4b0e5aacca5526f8d3f
#
_entry.id   6ef11e600bf0d4b0e5aacca5526f8d3f
#
_cell.length_a   1.000
_cell.length_b   1.000
_cell.length_c   1.000
_cell.angle_alpha   90.00
_cell.angle_beta   90.00
_cell.angle_gamma   90.00
#
_symmetry.space_group_name_H-M   'P 1'
#
loop_
_entity.id
_entity.type
_entity.pdbx_description
1 polymer ?
#
loop_
_entity_poly.entity_id
_entity_poly.type
_entity_poly.pdbx_seq_one_letter_code
_entity_poly.pdbx_strand_id
1 'polypeptide(L)'
;MTNNQLFRGGLVALAGIVLCTVSFSAMAAQLQILQTNSAGDNINVIDPATNKVVGEIKGIEANHGIAVSPDGSRIYVSVESMEKVLVVVDGKTLEVIKRIPLSGVANLIDMTPDGRWLYVAIAQEWDDLSAFPQIKAQPNGGVDVIDTVSLEKVKSIALKGGVHDLNVTPDGKYVIAGSSRGAKPPSNMMDVIDTKSNEIAWSLLMSPAPSPMAISKNPDGSTKWIFAQLGDRNGFAVVDFATQAKINEIKLPEIPESKRVPKGPPAPSHGIALTADQKTLLVNSRLNSALYAYSVPDLKLLGGIELGGKGAGWLTISPDDKTAYVANEHTNNVSVIDIKSLKEVALIPVGFAPARNTPWMRP
;
A
#
# COMPACT_ATOMS: atom_id res chain seq x y z
N MET A 1 -92.17 -41.08 -22.74
CA MET A 1 -91.95 -40.36 -21.47
C MET A 1 -90.65 -40.86 -20.88
N THR A 2 -89.56 -40.24 -21.17
CA THR A 2 -88.31 -40.37 -20.38
C THR A 2 -87.35 -39.28 -20.85
N ASN A 3 -87.07 -38.35 -20.00
CA ASN A 3 -86.07 -37.30 -20.20
C ASN A 3 -84.62 -37.84 -20.06
N ASN A 4 -83.82 -37.59 -21.07
CA ASN A 4 -82.33 -37.74 -20.97
C ASN A 4 -81.69 -36.33 -20.88
N GLN A 5 -81.11 -36.00 -19.76
CA GLN A 5 -80.25 -34.84 -19.61
C GLN A 5 -78.84 -35.25 -19.77
N LEU A 6 -78.13 -34.65 -20.73
CA LEU A 6 -76.68 -34.77 -21.00
C LEU A 6 -75.88 -33.80 -20.10
N PHE A 7 -75.06 -34.34 -19.27
CA PHE A 7 -74.03 -33.56 -18.55
C PHE A 7 -72.85 -33.27 -19.48
N ARG A 8 -72.58 -32.00 -19.72
CA ARG A 8 -71.36 -31.52 -20.32
C ARG A 8 -70.34 -31.22 -19.20
N GLY A 9 -69.30 -32.06 -19.08
CA GLY A 9 -68.14 -31.78 -18.23
C GLY A 9 -67.17 -30.82 -18.91
N GLY A 10 -66.97 -29.66 -18.34
CA GLY A 10 -65.93 -28.72 -18.78
C GLY A 10 -64.60 -29.05 -18.09
N LEU A 11 -63.56 -29.34 -18.87
CA LEU A 11 -62.18 -29.43 -18.39
C LEU A 11 -61.65 -28.01 -18.19
N VAL A 12 -61.33 -27.65 -16.95
CA VAL A 12 -60.55 -26.48 -16.63
C VAL A 12 -59.08 -26.85 -16.57
N ALA A 13 -58.29 -26.41 -17.56
CA ALA A 13 -56.85 -26.57 -17.56
C ALA A 13 -56.21 -25.45 -16.66
N LEU A 14 -55.71 -25.82 -15.49
CA LEU A 14 -54.86 -24.93 -14.69
C LEU A 14 -53.46 -24.90 -15.31
N ALA A 15 -53.11 -23.78 -15.94
CA ALA A 15 -51.73 -23.49 -16.33
C ALA A 15 -50.95 -23.01 -15.09
N GLY A 16 -50.14 -23.90 -14.54
CA GLY A 16 -49.21 -23.55 -13.45
C GLY A 16 -48.04 -22.69 -14.00
N ILE A 17 -48.00 -21.43 -13.65
CA ILE A 17 -46.83 -20.56 -13.88
C ILE A 17 -45.78 -20.92 -12.85
N VAL A 18 -44.72 -21.63 -13.27
CA VAL A 18 -43.50 -21.84 -12.45
C VAL A 18 -42.71 -20.54 -12.51
N LEU A 19 -42.79 -19.70 -11.47
CA LEU A 19 -41.88 -18.59 -11.27
C LEU A 19 -40.52 -19.17 -10.83
N CYS A 20 -39.56 -19.30 -11.74
CA CYS A 20 -38.15 -19.48 -11.37
C CYS A 20 -37.62 -18.17 -10.75
N THR A 21 -37.62 -18.07 -9.42
CA THR A 21 -36.91 -17.02 -8.71
C THR A 21 -35.39 -17.33 -8.81
N VAL A 22 -34.71 -16.66 -9.74
CA VAL A 22 -33.26 -16.63 -9.76
C VAL A 22 -32.82 -15.79 -8.54
N SER A 23 -32.46 -16.46 -7.47
CA SER A 23 -31.82 -15.81 -6.32
C SER A 23 -30.44 -15.33 -6.75
N PHE A 24 -30.28 -14.06 -7.09
CA PHE A 24 -28.98 -13.42 -7.12
C PHE A 24 -28.50 -13.32 -5.67
N SER A 25 -27.71 -14.30 -5.22
CA SER A 25 -26.89 -14.11 -4.03
C SER A 25 -25.86 -13.04 -4.38
N ALA A 26 -26.05 -11.82 -3.89
CA ALA A 26 -25.00 -10.84 -3.89
C ALA A 26 -23.83 -11.50 -3.13
N MET A 27 -22.74 -11.81 -3.80
CA MET A 27 -21.51 -12.25 -3.12
C MET A 27 -21.12 -11.11 -2.18
N ALA A 28 -21.08 -11.38 -0.89
CA ALA A 28 -20.56 -10.42 0.06
C ALA A 28 -19.10 -10.11 -0.32
N ALA A 29 -18.75 -8.83 -0.30
CA ALA A 29 -17.38 -8.41 -0.59
C ALA A 29 -16.41 -9.17 0.32
N GLN A 30 -15.42 -9.83 -0.30
CA GLN A 30 -14.46 -10.68 0.41
C GLN A 30 -13.15 -9.93 0.59
N LEU A 31 -12.68 -9.82 1.84
CA LEU A 31 -11.36 -9.28 2.12
C LEU A 31 -10.30 -10.19 1.51
N GLN A 32 -9.40 -9.62 0.74
CA GLN A 32 -8.18 -10.23 0.23
C GLN A 32 -6.99 -9.29 0.46
N ILE A 33 -5.78 -9.82 0.37
CA ILE A 33 -4.55 -9.02 0.41
C ILE A 33 -3.87 -9.14 -0.95
N LEU A 34 -3.64 -8.00 -1.57
CA LEU A 34 -2.84 -7.92 -2.79
C LEU A 34 -1.37 -7.76 -2.40
N GLN A 35 -0.49 -8.55 -3.01
CA GLN A 35 0.96 -8.52 -2.77
C GLN A 35 1.70 -8.31 -4.09
N THR A 36 2.36 -7.16 -4.25
CA THR A 36 3.23 -6.88 -5.41
C THR A 36 4.57 -7.58 -5.28
N ASN A 37 5.16 -7.95 -6.43
CA ASN A 37 6.42 -8.69 -6.52
C ASN A 37 7.37 -7.96 -7.46
N SER A 38 8.26 -7.11 -6.93
CA SER A 38 8.99 -6.10 -7.71
C SER A 38 10.05 -6.66 -8.67
N ALA A 39 10.49 -7.91 -8.48
CA ALA A 39 11.35 -8.61 -9.43
C ALA A 39 10.59 -9.67 -10.25
N GLY A 40 9.26 -9.64 -10.22
CA GLY A 40 8.37 -10.50 -10.98
C GLY A 40 7.47 -9.71 -11.92
N ASP A 41 6.56 -10.42 -12.56
CA ASP A 41 5.55 -9.87 -13.47
C ASP A 41 4.11 -10.07 -12.98
N ASN A 42 3.96 -10.48 -11.71
CA ASN A 42 2.67 -10.82 -11.12
C ASN A 42 2.42 -10.15 -9.78
N ILE A 43 1.16 -10.01 -9.41
CA ILE A 43 0.69 -9.60 -8.09
C ILE A 43 -0.10 -10.78 -7.53
N ASN A 44 0.27 -11.27 -6.37
CA ASN A 44 -0.44 -12.35 -5.72
C ASN A 44 -1.69 -11.86 -4.99
N VAL A 45 -2.76 -12.63 -5.07
CA VAL A 45 -4.00 -12.44 -4.32
C VAL A 45 -4.02 -13.45 -3.18
N ILE A 46 -3.94 -12.97 -1.95
CA ILE A 46 -3.90 -13.80 -0.74
C ILE A 46 -5.27 -13.78 -0.07
N ASP A 47 -5.76 -14.96 0.30
CA ASP A 47 -6.96 -15.11 1.12
C ASP A 47 -6.56 -15.14 2.61
N PRO A 48 -6.98 -14.15 3.42
CA PRO A 48 -6.70 -14.10 4.85
C PRO A 48 -7.28 -15.27 5.66
N ALA A 49 -8.40 -15.85 5.21
CA ALA A 49 -9.05 -16.94 5.93
C ALA A 49 -8.25 -18.24 5.87
N THR A 50 -7.52 -18.45 4.77
CA THR A 50 -6.74 -19.67 4.53
C THR A 50 -5.23 -19.45 4.59
N ASN A 51 -4.77 -18.20 4.59
CA ASN A 51 -3.36 -17.81 4.47
C ASN A 51 -2.69 -18.43 3.23
N LYS A 52 -3.37 -18.39 2.10
CA LYS A 52 -2.88 -18.94 0.83
C LYS A 52 -3.04 -17.95 -0.31
N VAL A 53 -2.15 -18.05 -1.28
CA VAL A 53 -2.36 -17.42 -2.60
C VAL A 53 -3.50 -18.14 -3.30
N VAL A 54 -4.54 -17.40 -3.68
CA VAL A 54 -5.76 -17.92 -4.33
C VAL A 54 -5.95 -17.38 -5.74
N GLY A 55 -5.09 -16.48 -6.19
CA GLY A 55 -5.13 -15.89 -7.53
C GLY A 55 -3.92 -15.01 -7.77
N GLU A 56 -3.83 -14.51 -9.00
CA GLU A 56 -2.77 -13.58 -9.39
C GLU A 56 -3.24 -12.64 -10.51
N ILE A 57 -2.67 -11.43 -10.53
CA ILE A 57 -2.75 -10.48 -11.64
C ILE A 57 -1.42 -10.58 -12.38
N LYS A 58 -1.44 -10.84 -13.68
CA LYS A 58 -0.24 -11.09 -14.50
C LYS A 58 0.09 -9.95 -15.45
N GLY A 59 1.31 -9.94 -15.98
CA GLY A 59 1.75 -9.05 -17.05
C GLY A 59 2.00 -7.61 -16.60
N ILE A 60 2.38 -7.43 -15.32
CA ILE A 60 2.80 -6.14 -14.77
C ILE A 60 4.21 -6.33 -14.21
N GLU A 61 5.21 -6.14 -15.05
CA GLU A 61 6.62 -6.24 -14.66
C GLU A 61 7.01 -5.10 -13.71
N ALA A 62 7.95 -5.36 -12.80
CA ALA A 62 8.48 -4.40 -11.82
C ALA A 62 7.37 -3.69 -11.01
N ASN A 63 6.28 -4.39 -10.72
CA ASN A 63 5.16 -3.86 -9.95
C ASN A 63 5.59 -3.56 -8.50
N HIS A 64 5.30 -2.33 -8.02
CA HIS A 64 5.82 -1.87 -6.73
C HIS A 64 4.73 -1.31 -5.81
N GLY A 65 4.31 -0.05 -6.01
CA GLY A 65 3.22 0.54 -5.24
C GLY A 65 1.86 0.04 -5.71
N ILE A 66 0.93 -0.08 -4.79
CA ILE A 66 -0.43 -0.55 -5.09
C ILE A 66 -1.46 0.20 -4.25
N ALA A 67 -2.53 0.64 -4.88
CA ALA A 67 -3.69 1.25 -4.23
C ALA A 67 -4.98 0.68 -4.83
N VAL A 68 -6.06 0.70 -4.04
CA VAL A 68 -7.36 0.15 -4.43
C VAL A 68 -8.42 1.24 -4.28
N SER A 69 -9.33 1.35 -5.25
CA SER A 69 -10.48 2.26 -5.11
C SER A 69 -11.35 1.85 -3.91
N PRO A 70 -12.02 2.82 -3.24
CA PRO A 70 -12.82 2.53 -2.05
C PRO A 70 -13.89 1.46 -2.25
N ASP A 71 -14.42 1.32 -3.48
CA ASP A 71 -15.41 0.31 -3.86
C ASP A 71 -14.77 -1.03 -4.32
N GLY A 72 -13.45 -1.13 -4.33
CA GLY A 72 -12.70 -2.31 -4.78
C GLY A 72 -12.71 -2.55 -6.28
N SER A 73 -13.41 -1.72 -7.07
CA SER A 73 -13.62 -1.95 -8.51
C SER A 73 -12.37 -1.73 -9.36
N ARG A 74 -11.38 -0.97 -8.85
CA ARG A 74 -10.14 -0.68 -9.55
C ARG A 74 -8.93 -0.87 -8.65
N ILE A 75 -7.88 -1.43 -9.23
CA ILE A 75 -6.58 -1.59 -8.61
C ILE A 75 -5.58 -0.77 -9.43
N TYR A 76 -4.82 0.08 -8.77
CA TYR A 76 -3.79 0.92 -9.37
C TYR A 76 -2.43 0.41 -8.96
N VAL A 77 -1.53 0.26 -9.92
CA VAL A 77 -0.20 -0.32 -9.70
C VAL A 77 0.84 0.57 -10.32
N SER A 78 1.78 1.07 -9.51
CA SER A 78 2.97 1.71 -10.06
C SER A 78 3.99 0.66 -10.49
N VAL A 79 4.73 0.95 -11.55
CA VAL A 79 5.83 0.11 -12.01
C VAL A 79 7.14 0.86 -11.88
N GLU A 80 8.11 0.25 -11.20
CA GLU A 80 9.45 0.82 -10.99
C GLU A 80 10.34 0.50 -12.20
N SER A 81 9.90 0.95 -13.37
CA SER A 81 10.55 0.69 -14.66
C SER A 81 10.62 1.92 -15.55
N MET A 82 11.42 1.81 -16.59
CA MET A 82 11.57 2.89 -17.60
C MET A 82 10.33 3.08 -18.49
N GLU A 83 9.31 2.26 -18.36
CA GLU A 83 8.02 2.49 -19.03
C GLU A 83 7.33 3.77 -18.53
N LYS A 84 7.59 4.17 -17.26
CA LYS A 84 7.03 5.40 -16.66
C LYS A 84 5.51 5.43 -16.78
N VAL A 85 4.86 4.38 -16.30
CA VAL A 85 3.40 4.25 -16.36
C VAL A 85 2.81 3.86 -15.01
N LEU A 86 1.55 4.25 -14.82
CA LEU A 86 0.67 3.71 -13.82
C LEU A 86 -0.27 2.71 -14.51
N VAL A 87 -0.34 1.49 -14.01
CA VAL A 87 -1.22 0.46 -14.54
C VAL A 87 -2.54 0.47 -13.78
N VAL A 88 -3.65 0.41 -14.51
CA VAL A 88 -5.00 0.29 -13.94
C VAL A 88 -5.56 -1.07 -14.29
N VAL A 89 -6.00 -1.79 -13.27
CA VAL A 89 -6.57 -3.13 -13.35
C VAL A 89 -8.03 -3.10 -12.93
N ASP A 90 -8.88 -3.80 -13.65
CA ASP A 90 -10.27 -4.03 -13.28
C ASP A 90 -10.33 -5.02 -12.10
N GLY A 91 -10.95 -4.60 -10.98
CA GLY A 91 -11.01 -5.42 -9.75
C GLY A 91 -11.87 -6.67 -9.87
N LYS A 92 -12.76 -6.77 -10.85
CA LYS A 92 -13.61 -7.93 -11.06
C LYS A 92 -12.94 -8.97 -11.95
N THR A 93 -12.38 -8.54 -13.09
CA THR A 93 -11.77 -9.44 -14.10
C THR A 93 -10.29 -9.69 -13.85
N LEU A 94 -9.63 -8.82 -13.07
CA LEU A 94 -8.17 -8.80 -12.84
C LEU A 94 -7.36 -8.54 -14.12
N GLU A 95 -7.98 -7.95 -15.13
CA GLU A 95 -7.33 -7.58 -16.39
C GLU A 95 -6.84 -6.13 -16.36
N VAL A 96 -5.73 -5.87 -17.02
CA VAL A 96 -5.22 -4.51 -17.23
C VAL A 96 -6.15 -3.78 -18.20
N ILE A 97 -6.74 -2.67 -17.75
CA ILE A 97 -7.67 -1.85 -18.55
C ILE A 97 -7.05 -0.56 -19.06
N LYS A 98 -6.00 -0.06 -18.42
CA LYS A 98 -5.30 1.16 -18.88
C LYS A 98 -3.85 1.21 -18.37
N ARG A 99 -2.99 1.87 -19.15
CA ARG A 99 -1.65 2.32 -18.76
C ARG A 99 -1.61 3.84 -18.90
N ILE A 100 -1.37 4.57 -17.83
CA ILE A 100 -1.37 6.03 -17.77
C ILE A 100 0.08 6.50 -17.79
N PRO A 101 0.51 7.31 -18.79
CA PRO A 101 1.87 7.83 -18.83
C PRO A 101 2.15 8.78 -17.65
N LEU A 102 3.32 8.60 -17.04
CA LEU A 102 3.82 9.39 -15.92
C LEU A 102 4.99 10.28 -16.33
N SER A 103 5.32 11.26 -15.48
CA SER A 103 6.45 12.17 -15.71
C SER A 103 7.82 11.52 -15.49
N GLY A 104 7.88 10.43 -14.75
CA GLY A 104 9.11 9.70 -14.42
C GLY A 104 8.83 8.30 -13.90
N VAL A 105 9.87 7.64 -13.39
CA VAL A 105 9.77 6.32 -12.79
C VAL A 105 8.94 6.43 -11.51
N ALA A 106 7.87 5.64 -11.44
CA ALA A 106 6.97 5.63 -10.30
C ALA A 106 7.51 4.75 -9.16
N ASN A 107 7.22 5.14 -7.92
CA ASN A 107 7.46 4.30 -6.74
C ASN A 107 6.13 4.07 -6.02
N LEU A 108 5.88 4.70 -4.87
CA LEU A 108 4.64 4.51 -4.14
C LEU A 108 3.48 5.35 -4.68
N ILE A 109 2.30 4.90 -4.36
CA ILE A 109 1.04 5.58 -4.72
C ILE A 109 0.10 5.56 -3.53
N ASP A 110 -0.69 6.60 -3.40
CA ASP A 110 -1.77 6.64 -2.43
C ASP A 110 -2.94 7.47 -2.96
N MET A 111 -4.13 7.25 -2.41
CA MET A 111 -5.39 7.78 -2.91
C MET A 111 -6.12 8.59 -1.85
N THR A 112 -6.81 9.66 -2.26
CA THR A 112 -7.72 10.37 -1.36
C THR A 112 -8.84 9.44 -0.86
N PRO A 113 -9.33 9.61 0.38
CA PRO A 113 -10.34 8.73 0.97
C PRO A 113 -11.64 8.63 0.16
N ASP A 114 -11.97 9.66 -0.61
CA ASP A 114 -13.11 9.67 -1.53
C ASP A 114 -12.86 8.93 -2.85
N GLY A 115 -11.63 8.44 -3.05
CA GLY A 115 -11.21 7.75 -4.27
C GLY A 115 -11.04 8.64 -5.49
N ARG A 116 -11.17 9.97 -5.36
CA ARG A 116 -11.22 10.89 -6.49
C ARG A 116 -9.84 11.18 -7.09
N TRP A 117 -8.83 11.27 -6.25
CA TRP A 117 -7.46 11.61 -6.65
C TRP A 117 -6.47 10.55 -6.22
N LEU A 118 -5.61 10.15 -7.14
CA LEU A 118 -4.48 9.28 -6.85
C LEU A 118 -3.18 10.08 -7.04
N TYR A 119 -2.30 9.99 -6.07
CA TYR A 119 -0.98 10.63 -6.08
C TYR A 119 0.09 9.57 -6.28
N VAL A 120 1.02 9.84 -7.18
CA VAL A 120 2.09 8.93 -7.58
C VAL A 120 3.43 9.54 -7.25
N ALA A 121 4.21 8.88 -6.40
CA ALA A 121 5.58 9.25 -6.12
C ALA A 121 6.45 9.02 -7.37
N ILE A 122 7.09 10.08 -7.84
CA ILE A 122 8.04 10.02 -8.95
C ILE A 122 9.45 10.02 -8.35
N ALA A 123 10.08 8.87 -8.41
CA ALA A 123 11.46 8.71 -8.01
C ALA A 123 12.36 9.47 -9.00
N GLN A 124 13.43 10.04 -8.47
CA GLN A 124 14.50 10.53 -9.33
C GLN A 124 15.15 9.31 -10.01
N GLU A 125 15.50 9.44 -11.29
CA GLU A 125 16.29 8.43 -11.97
C GLU A 125 17.57 8.18 -11.19
N TRP A 126 17.97 6.93 -11.10
CA TRP A 126 19.11 6.46 -10.32
C TRP A 126 20.38 7.23 -10.66
N ASP A 127 21.08 7.77 -9.68
CA ASP A 127 22.33 8.54 -9.91
C ASP A 127 23.47 7.68 -10.49
N ASP A 128 23.43 6.38 -10.31
CA ASP A 128 24.37 5.46 -10.96
C ASP A 128 23.84 5.02 -12.33
N LEU A 129 23.82 5.94 -13.25
CA LEU A 129 23.54 5.68 -14.67
C LEU A 129 24.75 5.09 -15.40
N SER A 130 25.83 4.72 -14.70
CA SER A 130 27.00 4.11 -15.33
C SER A 130 26.67 2.83 -16.09
N ALA A 131 25.64 2.10 -15.64
CA ALA A 131 25.08 0.95 -16.35
C ALA A 131 24.14 1.32 -17.49
N PHE A 132 23.65 2.59 -17.55
CA PHE A 132 22.68 3.07 -18.52
C PHE A 132 23.01 4.48 -19.03
N PRO A 133 24.16 4.69 -19.69
CA PRO A 133 24.67 6.02 -20.06
C PRO A 133 23.76 6.78 -21.05
N GLN A 134 22.80 6.10 -21.68
CA GLN A 134 21.82 6.70 -22.58
C GLN A 134 20.66 7.41 -21.85
N ILE A 135 20.51 7.20 -20.54
CA ILE A 135 19.44 7.81 -19.75
C ILE A 135 19.92 9.16 -19.24
N LYS A 136 19.29 10.23 -19.67
CA LYS A 136 19.53 11.56 -19.09
C LYS A 136 18.85 11.63 -17.73
N ALA A 137 19.63 11.95 -16.69
CA ALA A 137 19.10 12.17 -15.34
C ALA A 137 17.95 13.20 -15.40
N GLN A 138 16.81 12.85 -14.85
CA GLN A 138 15.75 13.82 -14.61
C GLN A 138 16.20 14.66 -13.40
N PRO A 139 16.26 15.98 -13.53
CA PRO A 139 16.88 16.81 -12.49
C PRO A 139 16.10 16.84 -11.18
N ASN A 140 14.82 16.48 -11.19
CA ASN A 140 13.95 16.56 -10.02
C ASN A 140 12.94 15.40 -10.03
N GLY A 141 12.72 14.82 -8.86
CA GLY A 141 11.56 13.97 -8.60
C GLY A 141 10.30 14.82 -8.42
N GLY A 142 9.21 14.19 -8.03
CA GLY A 142 7.96 14.90 -7.81
C GLY A 142 6.80 14.00 -7.47
N VAL A 143 5.61 14.55 -7.64
CA VAL A 143 4.35 13.83 -7.45
C VAL A 143 3.46 14.09 -8.66
N ASP A 144 3.04 13.03 -9.33
CA ASP A 144 2.01 13.09 -10.37
C ASP A 144 0.62 12.92 -9.75
N VAL A 145 -0.33 13.71 -10.23
CA VAL A 145 -1.72 13.69 -9.79
C VAL A 145 -2.58 13.07 -10.89
N ILE A 146 -3.29 12.01 -10.55
CA ILE A 146 -4.14 11.26 -11.46
C ILE A 146 -5.61 11.49 -11.09
N ASP A 147 -6.40 11.84 -12.07
CA ASP A 147 -7.85 11.84 -11.98
C ASP A 147 -8.37 10.41 -12.20
N THR A 148 -8.96 9.82 -11.16
CA THR A 148 -9.42 8.43 -11.19
C THR A 148 -10.68 8.20 -12.01
N VAL A 149 -11.40 9.26 -12.37
CA VAL A 149 -12.60 9.18 -13.22
C VAL A 149 -12.22 9.19 -14.69
N SER A 150 -11.41 10.17 -15.13
CA SER A 150 -10.92 10.23 -16.52
C SER A 150 -9.78 9.25 -16.79
N LEU A 151 -9.12 8.76 -15.75
CA LEU A 151 -7.90 7.96 -15.81
C LEU A 151 -6.79 8.68 -16.57
N GLU A 152 -6.57 9.95 -16.24
CA GLU A 152 -5.56 10.79 -16.85
C GLU A 152 -4.70 11.50 -15.80
N LYS A 153 -3.43 11.71 -16.14
CA LYS A 153 -2.57 12.59 -15.36
C LYS A 153 -2.98 14.04 -15.59
N VAL A 154 -3.33 14.76 -14.53
CA VAL A 154 -3.80 16.15 -14.62
C VAL A 154 -2.78 17.16 -14.16
N LYS A 155 -1.80 16.77 -13.33
CA LYS A 155 -0.74 17.65 -12.85
C LYS A 155 0.52 16.86 -12.53
N SER A 156 1.67 17.52 -12.63
CA SER A 156 2.95 17.05 -12.07
C SER A 156 3.47 18.16 -11.16
N ILE A 157 3.76 17.79 -9.91
CA ILE A 157 4.27 18.69 -8.85
C ILE A 157 5.75 18.39 -8.72
N ALA A 158 6.60 19.33 -9.14
CA ALA A 158 8.05 19.18 -9.06
C ALA A 158 8.53 19.36 -7.60
N LEU A 159 9.36 18.43 -7.12
CA LEU A 159 10.02 18.49 -5.82
C LEU A 159 11.55 18.48 -6.00
N LYS A 160 12.28 18.86 -4.95
CA LYS A 160 13.75 18.99 -5.01
C LYS A 160 14.49 17.65 -5.02
N GLY A 161 13.81 16.55 -4.78
CA GLY A 161 14.40 15.21 -4.72
C GLY A 161 13.45 14.14 -5.24
N GLY A 162 14.01 12.95 -5.52
CA GLY A 162 13.23 11.77 -5.88
C GLY A 162 12.33 11.34 -4.73
N VAL A 163 11.03 11.24 -4.97
CA VAL A 163 10.05 10.79 -3.98
C VAL A 163 10.05 9.27 -3.95
N HIS A 164 10.31 8.71 -2.78
CA HIS A 164 10.25 7.28 -2.56
C HIS A 164 8.90 6.86 -1.98
N ASP A 165 8.45 7.56 -0.96
CA ASP A 165 7.20 7.27 -0.27
C ASP A 165 6.29 8.48 -0.26
N LEU A 166 5.00 8.24 -0.33
CA LEU A 166 3.99 9.26 -0.08
C LEU A 166 2.77 8.65 0.60
N ASN A 167 2.07 9.48 1.38
CA ASN A 167 0.80 9.11 1.99
C ASN A 167 -0.17 10.28 1.92
N VAL A 168 -1.41 10.01 1.56
CA VAL A 168 -2.52 10.94 1.71
C VAL A 168 -2.94 10.97 3.18
N THR A 169 -3.21 12.16 3.72
CA THR A 169 -3.67 12.28 5.11
C THR A 169 -5.07 11.69 5.29
N PRO A 170 -5.42 11.21 6.50
CA PRO A 170 -6.70 10.57 6.75
C PRO A 170 -7.93 11.42 6.41
N ASP A 171 -7.80 12.76 6.47
CA ASP A 171 -8.84 13.72 6.09
C ASP A 171 -8.80 14.12 4.60
N GLY A 172 -7.87 13.55 3.83
CA GLY A 172 -7.69 13.80 2.40
C GLY A 172 -7.17 15.18 2.03
N LYS A 173 -6.79 16.04 3.02
CA LYS A 173 -6.41 17.42 2.74
C LYS A 173 -4.98 17.61 2.30
N TYR A 174 -4.10 16.67 2.63
CA TYR A 174 -2.69 16.78 2.30
C TYR A 174 -2.13 15.46 1.77
N VAL A 175 -1.06 15.59 0.99
CA VAL A 175 -0.16 14.48 0.65
C VAL A 175 1.18 14.76 1.31
N ILE A 176 1.72 13.78 2.02
CA ILE A 176 3.03 13.86 2.64
C ILE A 176 3.99 13.05 1.77
N ALA A 177 4.96 13.72 1.16
CA ALA A 177 5.94 13.12 0.27
C ALA A 177 7.33 13.10 0.91
N GLY A 178 7.94 11.91 0.96
CA GLY A 178 9.29 11.70 1.48
C GLY A 178 10.32 11.62 0.35
N SER A 179 11.22 12.59 0.27
CA SER A 179 12.31 12.58 -0.70
C SER A 179 13.54 11.90 -0.12
N SER A 180 13.81 10.67 -0.53
CA SER A 180 14.87 9.84 0.05
C SER A 180 15.91 9.34 -0.94
N ARG A 181 15.76 9.59 -2.23
CA ARG A 181 16.68 9.06 -3.25
C ARG A 181 17.32 10.17 -4.08
N GLY A 182 18.63 10.00 -4.29
CA GLY A 182 19.37 10.50 -5.45
C GLY A 182 19.53 12.00 -5.58
N ALA A 183 19.26 12.78 -4.56
CA ALA A 183 19.37 14.21 -4.73
C ALA A 183 20.60 14.80 -4.04
N LYS A 184 21.23 15.76 -4.71
CA LYS A 184 22.20 16.64 -4.07
C LYS A 184 21.51 17.41 -2.93
N PRO A 185 22.20 17.70 -1.83
CA PRO A 185 21.59 18.47 -0.73
C PRO A 185 20.91 19.74 -1.23
N PRO A 186 19.73 20.09 -0.70
CA PRO A 186 18.97 19.44 0.37
C PRO A 186 17.90 18.48 -0.16
N SER A 187 18.18 17.19 -0.21
CA SER A 187 17.27 16.18 -0.77
C SER A 187 16.47 15.40 0.26
N ASN A 188 16.78 15.54 1.53
CA ASN A 188 16.14 14.82 2.62
C ASN A 188 14.90 15.57 3.10
N MET A 189 13.96 15.86 2.19
CA MET A 189 12.79 16.67 2.51
C MET A 189 11.58 15.77 2.79
N MET A 190 10.78 16.19 3.74
CA MET A 190 9.38 15.84 3.87
C MET A 190 8.60 17.03 3.33
N ASP A 191 7.98 16.89 2.18
CA ASP A 191 7.14 17.92 1.56
C ASP A 191 5.67 17.60 1.80
N VAL A 192 4.92 18.57 2.28
CA VAL A 192 3.48 18.45 2.50
C VAL A 192 2.76 19.28 1.45
N ILE A 193 1.94 18.62 0.65
CA ILE A 193 1.23 19.17 -0.48
C ILE A 193 -0.25 19.30 -0.12
N ASP A 194 -0.83 20.47 -0.31
CA ASP A 194 -2.27 20.70 -0.15
C ASP A 194 -3.01 20.09 -1.36
N THR A 195 -3.98 19.21 -1.11
CA THR A 195 -4.70 18.48 -2.18
C THR A 195 -5.68 19.34 -2.98
N LYS A 196 -6.10 20.49 -2.43
CA LYS A 196 -7.01 21.41 -3.09
C LYS A 196 -6.29 22.27 -4.13
N SER A 197 -5.11 22.78 -3.77
CA SER A 197 -4.29 23.61 -4.68
C SER A 197 -3.30 22.78 -5.49
N ASN A 198 -2.94 21.60 -5.00
CA ASN A 198 -1.82 20.79 -5.48
C ASN A 198 -0.50 21.58 -5.46
N GLU A 199 -0.25 22.30 -4.38
CA GLU A 199 0.96 23.08 -4.14
C GLU A 199 1.56 22.69 -2.79
N ILE A 200 2.89 22.92 -2.63
CA ILE A 200 3.58 22.67 -1.37
C ILE A 200 3.04 23.62 -0.30
N ALA A 201 2.42 23.08 0.73
CA ALA A 201 1.96 23.86 1.89
C ALA A 201 3.11 24.18 2.84
N TRP A 202 3.96 23.21 3.11
CA TRP A 202 5.19 23.37 3.90
C TRP A 202 6.16 22.22 3.65
N SER A 203 7.41 22.41 4.08
CA SER A 203 8.47 21.41 3.95
C SER A 203 9.32 21.34 5.21
N LEU A 204 9.76 20.13 5.58
CA LEU A 204 10.65 19.90 6.70
C LEU A 204 11.91 19.18 6.20
N LEU A 205 13.09 19.76 6.54
CA LEU A 205 14.36 19.07 6.30
C LEU A 205 14.53 17.95 7.33
N MET A 206 14.60 16.74 6.85
CA MET A 206 14.84 15.53 7.65
C MET A 206 16.28 15.09 7.50
N SER A 207 16.91 14.67 8.59
CA SER A 207 18.24 14.04 8.54
C SER A 207 18.28 12.90 9.55
N PRO A 208 18.30 11.66 9.09
CA PRO A 208 18.29 11.18 7.71
C PRO A 208 16.97 11.36 6.98
N ALA A 209 16.98 11.06 5.68
CA ALA A 209 15.80 11.15 4.81
C ALA A 209 14.61 10.35 5.34
N PRO A 210 13.38 10.89 5.26
CA PRO A 210 12.18 10.13 5.57
C PRO A 210 11.94 9.07 4.49
N SER A 211 11.53 7.90 4.92
CA SER A 211 11.14 6.77 4.07
C SER A 211 9.77 6.28 4.53
N PRO A 212 9.28 5.06 4.27
CA PRO A 212 7.87 4.75 4.54
C PRO A 212 7.31 5.36 5.82
N MET A 213 6.08 5.86 5.72
CA MET A 213 5.45 6.65 6.78
C MET A 213 4.10 6.04 7.19
N ALA A 214 3.71 6.31 8.43
CA ALA A 214 2.37 6.09 8.94
C ALA A 214 1.86 7.38 9.57
N ILE A 215 0.55 7.62 9.49
CA ILE A 215 -0.05 8.89 9.92
C ILE A 215 -1.07 8.62 11.02
N SER A 216 -0.98 9.32 12.14
CA SER A 216 -2.03 9.37 13.15
C SER A 216 -2.92 10.60 12.97
N LYS A 217 -4.13 10.50 13.50
CA LYS A 217 -5.13 11.58 13.42
C LYS A 217 -5.61 12.01 14.82
N ASN A 218 -6.06 13.24 14.90
CA ASN A 218 -6.81 13.77 16.02
C ASN A 218 -8.25 13.20 16.04
N PRO A 219 -9.01 13.39 17.13
CA PRO A 219 -10.42 12.98 17.18
C PRO A 219 -11.31 13.61 16.11
N ASP A 220 -10.95 14.79 15.60
CA ASP A 220 -11.65 15.47 14.50
C ASP A 220 -11.25 14.98 13.09
N GLY A 221 -10.37 13.97 13.01
CA GLY A 221 -9.88 13.41 11.76
C GLY A 221 -8.66 14.12 11.16
N SER A 222 -8.29 15.28 11.64
CA SER A 222 -7.10 16.00 11.17
C SER A 222 -5.80 15.27 11.51
N THR A 223 -4.76 15.49 10.72
CA THR A 223 -3.45 14.88 10.94
C THR A 223 -2.82 15.33 12.26
N LYS A 224 -2.33 14.36 13.04
CA LYS A 224 -1.64 14.64 14.32
C LYS A 224 -0.14 14.43 14.21
N TRP A 225 0.29 13.18 14.01
CA TRP A 225 1.70 12.81 13.92
C TRP A 225 1.99 12.03 12.65
N ILE A 226 3.19 12.24 12.14
CA ILE A 226 3.77 11.42 11.06
C ILE A 226 4.88 10.59 11.69
N PHE A 227 4.75 9.27 11.61
CA PHE A 227 5.80 8.32 11.96
C PHE A 227 6.57 8.00 10.68
N ALA A 228 7.82 8.42 10.60
CA ALA A 228 8.63 8.26 9.39
C ALA A 228 9.84 7.38 9.66
N GLN A 229 9.98 6.30 8.92
CA GLN A 229 11.21 5.51 8.91
C GLN A 229 12.39 6.37 8.46
N LEU A 230 13.57 6.06 8.96
CA LEU A 230 14.78 6.82 8.69
C LEU A 230 15.70 6.03 7.75
N GLY A 231 16.06 6.63 6.61
CA GLY A 231 16.69 5.93 5.49
C GLY A 231 18.05 5.28 5.78
N ASP A 232 18.82 5.78 6.76
CA ASP A 232 20.14 5.25 7.13
C ASP A 232 20.20 4.66 8.55
N ARG A 233 19.08 4.63 9.28
CA ARG A 233 19.01 4.19 10.67
C ARG A 233 17.98 3.10 10.88
N ASN A 234 18.28 2.19 11.79
CA ASN A 234 17.31 1.21 12.28
C ASN A 234 16.40 1.88 13.31
N GLY A 235 15.40 2.63 12.82
CA GLY A 235 14.53 3.45 13.67
C GLY A 235 13.57 4.32 12.89
N PHE A 236 12.77 5.10 13.62
CA PHE A 236 11.81 6.03 13.04
C PHE A 236 11.77 7.36 13.80
N ALA A 237 11.40 8.41 13.11
CA ALA A 237 11.12 9.72 13.68
C ALA A 237 9.63 9.94 13.90
N VAL A 238 9.29 10.84 14.80
CA VAL A 238 7.93 11.36 14.98
C VAL A 238 7.95 12.85 14.63
N VAL A 239 7.11 13.24 13.69
CA VAL A 239 6.91 14.64 13.30
C VAL A 239 5.53 15.06 13.75
N ASP A 240 5.45 16.15 14.48
CA ASP A 240 4.19 16.78 14.86
C ASP A 240 3.72 17.66 13.70
N PHE A 241 2.52 17.37 13.19
CA PHE A 241 2.00 18.03 12.00
C PHE A 241 1.67 19.50 12.24
N ALA A 242 1.15 19.83 13.42
CA ALA A 242 0.73 21.20 13.75
C ALA A 242 1.93 22.15 13.95
N THR A 243 2.99 21.66 14.58
CA THR A 243 4.21 22.44 14.81
C THR A 243 5.23 22.32 13.67
N GLN A 244 4.97 21.41 12.70
CA GLN A 244 5.85 21.14 11.54
C GLN A 244 7.28 20.79 11.96
N ALA A 245 7.42 20.03 13.05
CA ALA A 245 8.72 19.75 13.66
C ALA A 245 8.89 18.27 14.01
N LYS A 246 10.12 17.77 13.88
CA LYS A 246 10.51 16.47 14.45
C LYS A 246 10.56 16.58 15.96
N ILE A 247 9.67 15.87 16.67
CA ILE A 247 9.54 15.91 18.14
C ILE A 247 10.20 14.72 18.83
N ASN A 248 10.45 13.62 18.11
CA ASN A 248 11.07 12.43 18.69
C ASN A 248 11.79 11.60 17.62
N GLU A 249 12.69 10.73 18.07
CA GLU A 249 13.37 9.71 17.25
C GLU A 249 13.57 8.47 18.08
N ILE A 250 13.08 7.33 17.59
CA ILE A 250 13.11 6.04 18.26
C ILE A 250 14.06 5.10 17.51
N LYS A 251 15.03 4.55 18.22
CA LYS A 251 15.87 3.47 17.72
C LYS A 251 15.20 2.12 17.97
N LEU A 252 15.17 1.26 16.96
CA LEU A 252 14.72 -0.12 17.13
C LEU A 252 15.72 -0.91 17.95
N PRO A 253 15.30 -2.02 18.60
CA PRO A 253 16.17 -2.87 19.39
C PRO A 253 17.41 -3.33 18.61
N GLU A 254 18.56 -3.30 19.26
CA GLU A 254 19.79 -3.87 18.71
C GLU A 254 19.81 -5.38 18.93
N ILE A 255 20.30 -6.11 17.94
CA ILE A 255 20.56 -7.54 18.02
C ILE A 255 22.06 -7.81 17.77
N PRO A 256 22.61 -8.93 18.24
CA PRO A 256 23.98 -9.33 17.96
C PRO A 256 24.28 -9.30 16.46
N GLU A 257 25.44 -8.82 16.08
CA GLU A 257 25.85 -8.69 14.67
C GLU A 257 25.74 -10.01 13.90
N SER A 258 26.05 -11.13 14.56
CA SER A 258 25.94 -12.48 13.99
C SER A 258 24.50 -12.87 13.59
N LYS A 259 23.49 -12.16 14.10
CA LYS A 259 22.07 -12.37 13.76
C LYS A 259 21.54 -11.36 12.73
N ARG A 260 22.32 -10.33 12.42
CA ARG A 260 21.91 -9.31 11.44
C ARG A 260 22.00 -9.87 10.01
N VAL A 261 21.17 -9.32 9.13
CA VAL A 261 21.28 -9.63 7.71
C VAL A 261 22.65 -9.16 7.19
N PRO A 262 23.45 -10.03 6.56
CA PRO A 262 24.76 -9.65 6.03
C PRO A 262 24.65 -8.52 5.01
N LYS A 263 25.58 -7.56 5.05
CA LYS A 263 25.62 -6.37 4.17
C LYS A 263 24.38 -5.49 4.26
N GLY A 264 23.92 -5.17 5.46
CA GLY A 264 22.73 -4.42 5.77
C GLY A 264 22.12 -3.67 4.60
N PRO A 265 20.81 -3.79 4.38
CA PRO A 265 20.13 -3.11 3.28
C PRO A 265 20.29 -1.60 3.41
N PRO A 266 20.18 -0.84 2.30
CA PRO A 266 20.33 0.62 2.32
C PRO A 266 19.29 1.34 3.20
N ALA A 267 18.24 0.65 3.67
CA ALA A 267 17.28 1.12 4.66
C ALA A 267 17.15 0.05 5.75
N PRO A 268 17.85 0.17 6.89
CA PRO A 268 17.87 -0.84 7.97
C PRO A 268 16.49 -1.11 8.58
N SER A 269 15.61 -0.11 8.64
CA SER A 269 14.19 -0.23 8.92
C SER A 269 13.38 0.26 7.71
N HIS A 270 12.17 -0.28 7.49
CA HIS A 270 11.43 0.08 6.30
C HIS A 270 9.90 0.15 6.53
N GLY A 271 9.17 -0.95 6.53
CA GLY A 271 7.73 -0.91 6.70
C GLY A 271 7.30 -0.35 8.06
N ILE A 272 6.27 0.49 8.05
CA ILE A 272 5.67 1.07 9.25
C ILE A 272 4.15 1.21 9.02
N ALA A 273 3.34 0.82 10.00
CA ALA A 273 1.89 0.95 9.93
C ALA A 273 1.29 1.15 11.32
N LEU A 274 0.23 1.93 11.37
CA LEU A 274 -0.52 2.22 12.59
C LEU A 274 -1.87 1.47 12.53
N THR A 275 -2.27 0.84 13.64
CA THR A 275 -3.60 0.23 13.77
C THR A 275 -4.70 1.28 13.61
N ALA A 276 -5.87 0.89 13.10
CA ALA A 276 -7.00 1.79 12.88
C ALA A 276 -7.50 2.42 14.20
N ASP A 277 -7.37 1.70 15.32
CA ASP A 277 -7.64 2.24 16.67
C ASP A 277 -6.56 3.20 17.18
N GLN A 278 -5.46 3.36 16.42
CA GLN A 278 -4.32 4.25 16.68
C GLN A 278 -3.58 3.97 17.99
N LYS A 279 -3.63 2.75 18.51
CA LYS A 279 -2.97 2.38 19.77
C LYS A 279 -1.66 1.63 19.59
N THR A 280 -1.45 1.02 18.43
CA THR A 280 -0.26 0.20 18.14
C THR A 280 0.40 0.62 16.84
N LEU A 281 1.65 1.01 16.91
CA LEU A 281 2.51 1.24 15.75
C LEU A 281 3.38 0.01 15.52
N LEU A 282 3.27 -0.59 14.34
CA LEU A 282 4.09 -1.70 13.90
C LEU A 282 5.22 -1.20 13.02
N VAL A 283 6.43 -1.70 13.26
CA VAL A 283 7.65 -1.20 12.62
C VAL A 283 8.54 -2.39 12.23
N ASN A 284 8.86 -2.51 10.95
CA ASN A 284 9.77 -3.53 10.44
C ASN A 284 11.24 -3.11 10.58
N SER A 285 12.09 -4.06 10.92
CA SER A 285 13.53 -3.97 10.74
C SER A 285 14.00 -4.95 9.67
N ARG A 286 14.46 -4.45 8.54
CA ARG A 286 15.17 -5.28 7.53
C ARG A 286 16.44 -5.87 8.10
N LEU A 287 17.19 -5.05 8.84
CA LEU A 287 18.46 -5.42 9.46
C LEU A 287 18.31 -6.61 10.41
N ASN A 288 17.24 -6.59 11.22
CA ASN A 288 16.99 -7.63 12.23
C ASN A 288 16.10 -8.76 11.69
N SER A 289 15.51 -8.64 10.50
CA SER A 289 14.42 -9.51 10.02
C SER A 289 13.34 -9.67 11.10
N ALA A 290 12.82 -8.56 11.60
CA ALA A 290 11.93 -8.52 12.75
C ALA A 290 10.82 -7.49 12.58
N LEU A 291 9.70 -7.72 13.29
CA LEU A 291 8.62 -6.77 13.48
C LEU A 291 8.59 -6.35 14.95
N TYR A 292 8.50 -5.05 15.20
CA TYR A 292 8.34 -4.47 16.53
C TYR A 292 7.01 -3.75 16.67
N ALA A 293 6.42 -3.80 17.86
CA ALA A 293 5.19 -3.10 18.21
C ALA A 293 5.46 -2.04 19.28
N TYR A 294 4.96 -0.84 19.07
CA TYR A 294 5.06 0.27 20.00
C TYR A 294 3.67 0.79 20.38
N SER A 295 3.49 1.17 21.65
CA SER A 295 2.27 1.85 22.07
C SER A 295 2.19 3.28 21.50
N VAL A 296 0.99 3.76 21.23
CA VAL A 296 0.73 5.17 20.86
C VAL A 296 -0.29 5.72 21.88
N PRO A 297 -0.05 6.89 22.48
CA PRO A 297 0.97 7.89 22.14
C PRO A 297 2.34 7.73 22.82
N ASP A 298 2.50 6.84 23.77
CA ASP A 298 3.68 6.81 24.66
C ASP A 298 4.96 6.30 23.99
N LEU A 299 4.85 5.64 22.83
CA LEU A 299 5.96 5.06 22.06
C LEU A 299 6.82 4.07 22.87
N LYS A 300 6.19 3.36 23.80
CA LYS A 300 6.84 2.28 24.55
C LYS A 300 6.86 1.01 23.72
N LEU A 301 8.01 0.33 23.68
CA LEU A 301 8.12 -0.99 23.06
C LEU A 301 7.21 -1.98 23.79
N LEU A 302 6.23 -2.52 23.08
CA LEU A 302 5.30 -3.55 23.58
C LEU A 302 5.89 -4.96 23.39
N GLY A 303 6.71 -5.15 22.39
CA GLY A 303 7.37 -6.40 22.05
C GLY A 303 7.90 -6.43 20.64
N GLY A 304 8.42 -7.58 20.25
CA GLY A 304 8.90 -7.82 18.89
C GLY A 304 9.01 -9.30 18.61
N ILE A 305 9.04 -9.64 17.32
CA ILE A 305 9.17 -11.00 16.82
C ILE A 305 10.21 -11.06 15.72
N GLU A 306 11.12 -12.05 15.80
CA GLU A 306 11.96 -12.43 14.64
C GLU A 306 11.07 -13.16 13.63
N LEU A 307 11.14 -12.75 12.36
CA LEU A 307 10.33 -13.30 11.27
C LEU A 307 11.01 -14.53 10.67
N GLY A 308 10.20 -15.47 10.24
CA GLY A 308 10.66 -16.65 9.49
C GLY A 308 11.25 -16.28 8.13
N GLY A 309 10.79 -15.18 7.53
CA GLY A 309 11.36 -14.60 6.31
C GLY A 309 12.50 -13.63 6.57
N LYS A 310 13.23 -13.25 5.52
CA LYS A 310 14.34 -12.30 5.55
C LYS A 310 14.11 -11.12 4.62
N GLY A 311 14.64 -9.95 5.02
CA GLY A 311 14.44 -8.71 4.26
C GLY A 311 13.05 -8.11 4.45
N ALA A 312 12.55 -8.05 5.70
CA ALA A 312 11.25 -7.48 6.05
C ALA A 312 11.11 -6.05 5.53
N GLY A 313 10.56 -5.91 4.31
CA GLY A 313 10.46 -4.64 3.60
C GLY A 313 9.19 -3.88 3.96
N TRP A 314 8.06 -4.32 3.48
CA TRP A 314 6.79 -3.64 3.62
C TRP A 314 5.86 -4.36 4.59
N LEU A 315 4.91 -3.63 5.15
CA LEU A 315 3.85 -4.23 5.94
C LEU A 315 2.52 -3.52 5.74
N THR A 316 1.44 -4.26 5.88
CA THR A 316 0.08 -3.73 6.03
C THR A 316 -0.64 -4.42 7.17
N ILE A 317 -1.70 -3.80 7.66
CA ILE A 317 -2.55 -4.31 8.74
C ILE A 317 -3.93 -4.63 8.14
N SER A 318 -4.54 -5.74 8.56
CA SER A 318 -5.94 -6.04 8.20
C SER A 318 -6.89 -4.96 8.75
N PRO A 319 -8.00 -4.67 8.07
CA PRO A 319 -8.94 -3.61 8.49
C PRO A 319 -9.54 -3.80 9.90
N ASP A 320 -9.47 -5.01 10.45
CA ASP A 320 -9.95 -5.35 11.80
C ASP A 320 -8.86 -5.27 12.89
N ASP A 321 -7.67 -4.75 12.54
CA ASP A 321 -6.49 -4.61 13.41
C ASP A 321 -5.96 -5.92 14.02
N LYS A 322 -6.33 -7.09 13.48
CA LYS A 322 -5.91 -8.36 14.09
C LYS A 322 -4.64 -8.93 13.48
N THR A 323 -4.41 -8.68 12.21
CA THR A 323 -3.35 -9.35 11.45
C THR A 323 -2.45 -8.34 10.73
N ALA A 324 -1.15 -8.52 10.84
CA ALA A 324 -0.18 -7.82 10.02
C ALA A 324 0.40 -8.77 8.96
N TYR A 325 0.60 -8.26 7.76
CA TYR A 325 1.23 -8.95 6.62
C TYR A 325 2.54 -8.27 6.32
N VAL A 326 3.65 -8.99 6.44
CA VAL A 326 5.01 -8.47 6.24
C VAL A 326 5.62 -9.12 5.02
N ALA A 327 5.94 -8.32 4.01
CA ALA A 327 6.64 -8.78 2.82
C ALA A 327 8.13 -8.96 3.11
N ASN A 328 8.67 -10.16 2.86
CA ASN A 328 10.05 -10.52 3.07
C ASN A 328 10.76 -10.64 1.71
N GLU A 329 11.39 -9.56 1.28
CA GLU A 329 11.95 -9.39 -0.07
C GLU A 329 13.00 -10.45 -0.44
N HIS A 330 13.81 -10.89 0.53
CA HIS A 330 14.94 -11.80 0.25
C HIS A 330 14.54 -13.27 0.25
N THR A 331 13.37 -13.63 0.78
CA THR A 331 12.91 -15.01 0.87
C THR A 331 11.63 -15.28 0.11
N ASN A 332 11.10 -14.30 -0.63
CA ASN A 332 9.94 -14.44 -1.50
C ASN A 332 8.72 -15.00 -0.77
N ASN A 333 8.41 -14.41 0.38
CA ASN A 333 7.26 -14.82 1.18
C ASN A 333 6.66 -13.65 1.96
N VAL A 334 5.47 -13.87 2.50
CA VAL A 334 4.77 -12.93 3.39
C VAL A 334 4.60 -13.60 4.75
N SER A 335 5.13 -12.97 5.79
CA SER A 335 4.85 -13.33 7.18
C SER A 335 3.48 -12.82 7.59
N VAL A 336 2.68 -13.68 8.18
CA VAL A 336 1.35 -13.35 8.74
C VAL A 336 1.46 -13.34 10.26
N ILE A 337 1.21 -12.19 10.87
CA ILE A 337 1.43 -11.95 12.30
C ILE A 337 0.10 -11.68 12.98
N ASP A 338 -0.23 -12.44 14.04
CA ASP A 338 -1.27 -12.05 14.96
C ASP A 338 -0.77 -10.90 15.85
N ILE A 339 -1.39 -9.72 15.70
CA ILE A 339 -0.92 -8.46 16.30
C ILE A 339 -1.01 -8.52 17.82
N LYS A 340 -2.06 -9.15 18.38
CA LYS A 340 -2.28 -9.21 19.82
C LYS A 340 -1.23 -10.04 20.54
N SER A 341 -0.86 -11.19 19.97
CA SER A 341 0.10 -12.10 20.59
C SER A 341 1.53 -11.89 20.11
N LEU A 342 1.75 -11.07 19.05
CA LEU A 342 3.01 -10.90 18.34
C LEU A 342 3.61 -12.26 17.93
N LYS A 343 2.79 -13.12 17.33
CA LYS A 343 3.23 -14.42 16.83
C LYS A 343 3.06 -14.52 15.33
N GLU A 344 4.05 -15.05 14.65
CA GLU A 344 3.92 -15.45 13.24
C GLU A 344 3.06 -16.71 13.17
N VAL A 345 1.91 -16.60 12.50
CA VAL A 345 0.93 -17.68 12.38
C VAL A 345 0.98 -18.39 11.04
N ALA A 346 1.57 -17.75 10.03
CA ALA A 346 1.82 -18.36 8.72
C ALA A 346 2.98 -17.67 8.01
N LEU A 347 3.58 -18.39 7.07
CA LEU A 347 4.57 -17.89 6.12
C LEU A 347 4.10 -18.30 4.71
N ILE A 348 3.70 -17.34 3.90
CA ILE A 348 3.05 -17.56 2.60
C ILE A 348 4.07 -17.36 1.48
N PRO A 349 4.43 -18.40 0.69
CA PRO A 349 5.23 -18.22 -0.50
C PRO A 349 4.51 -17.32 -1.52
N VAL A 350 5.23 -16.36 -2.12
CA VAL A 350 4.74 -15.43 -3.14
C VAL A 350 5.76 -15.29 -4.27
N GLY A 351 5.55 -14.34 -5.19
CA GLY A 351 6.48 -14.06 -6.27
C GLY A 351 7.80 -13.44 -5.82
N PHE A 352 8.67 -13.08 -6.77
CA PHE A 352 10.03 -12.62 -6.51
C PHE A 352 10.09 -11.19 -5.98
N ALA A 353 10.88 -10.98 -4.93
CA ALA A 353 11.09 -9.72 -4.24
C ALA A 353 9.75 -9.04 -3.88
N PRO A 354 8.95 -9.65 -2.98
CA PRO A 354 7.68 -9.08 -2.59
C PRO A 354 7.89 -7.69 -1.98
N ALA A 355 7.14 -6.72 -2.50
CA ALA A 355 7.20 -5.33 -2.09
C ALA A 355 5.90 -4.94 -1.34
N ARG A 356 5.13 -3.99 -1.87
CA ARG A 356 3.94 -3.46 -1.20
C ARG A 356 2.82 -4.50 -1.13
N ASN A 357 2.10 -4.50 -0.01
CA ASN A 357 0.85 -5.22 0.13
C ASN A 357 -0.27 -4.27 0.59
N THR A 358 -1.51 -4.60 0.23
CA THR A 358 -2.68 -3.78 0.59
C THR A 358 -3.93 -4.64 0.75
N PRO A 359 -4.80 -4.32 1.73
CA PRO A 359 -6.12 -4.93 1.82
C PRO A 359 -6.98 -4.54 0.62
N TRP A 360 -7.77 -5.48 0.14
CA TRP A 360 -8.70 -5.28 -0.96
C TRP A 360 -10.03 -5.96 -0.66
N MET A 361 -11.09 -5.16 -0.62
CA MET A 361 -12.46 -5.67 -0.58
C MET A 361 -12.86 -5.99 -2.01
N ARG A 362 -12.75 -7.26 -2.38
CA ARG A 362 -13.12 -7.71 -3.73
C ARG A 362 -14.61 -7.51 -3.96
N PRO A 363 -15.03 -6.80 -5.05
CA PRO A 363 -16.44 -6.55 -5.33
C PRO A 363 -17.25 -7.78 -5.72
#